data_ca9c6a609ef87dd2525868365aca39bc
#
_entry.id   ca9c6a609ef87dd2525868365aca39bc
#
_cell.length_a   1.000
_cell.length_b   1.000
_cell.length_c   1.000
_cell.angle_alpha   90.00
_cell.angle_beta   90.00
_cell.angle_gamma   90.00
#
_symmetry.space_group_name_H-M   'P 1'
#
loop_
_entity.id
_entity.type
_entity.pdbx_description
1 polymer ?
#
loop_
_entity_poly.entity_id
_entity_poly.type
_entity_poly.pdbx_seq_one_letter_code
_entity_poly.pdbx_strand_id
1 'polypeptide(L)'
;MVGGMVGNNSCGSNSVVYGSARDHLMEVQGYLSDGSFVTFKDISKSDFLNKISEIQSKNQPSLEDRLYLGIYECLSKKENQDEIREQFPKRSISRRNTGYAIDELLETEVFNSETEEKFNFCKLIAGSEGTLMFITEMKLHVNPLPPKFQGVVAVHCHTIDESLRANLIALKYKPSAVELMDHYILECTKANKEQMANRFFVDGDPGALLCVEISRDNLDEVKQLAAEMEAEMRAAGYGYHFPILFGDDIKKCWTLRKAGLGLLSNLPGDEKAVAVIEDTAVDVNDLPEFIIEFNEILTKNGMYSVHYAHASTGELHLRPIINLKTHEGKAQFRLIAEEISTLVKKYKGSLSGEHGDGRLRGEFIKQQIGEKNYALLKDLKKLWDPNNVFNANKIVDTPPMDEFLRYTPGQQTPKFETMFRFKDQDILQHAEQCNGSGDCRKSHLSGGTMCPSYMATKSEKDTTRARERNARRSQSTGRPKR
;
A
#
# COMPACT_ATOMS: atom_id res chain seq x y z
N MET A 1 7.23 15.46 -1.14
CA MET A 1 6.68 14.18 -0.61
C MET A 1 5.17 14.13 -0.68
N VAL A 2 4.42 15.21 -0.35
CA VAL A 2 2.93 15.22 -0.40
C VAL A 2 2.41 14.88 -1.80
N GLY A 3 3.00 15.42 -2.88
CA GLY A 3 2.63 15.05 -4.26
C GLY A 3 2.76 13.56 -4.56
N GLY A 4 3.78 12.88 -4.00
CA GLY A 4 3.90 11.43 -4.10
C GLY A 4 2.81 10.67 -3.34
N MET A 5 2.39 11.18 -2.17
CA MET A 5 1.28 10.59 -1.41
C MET A 5 -0.04 10.69 -2.19
N VAL A 6 -0.30 11.82 -2.84
CA VAL A 6 -1.48 11.99 -3.71
C VAL A 6 -1.36 11.10 -4.95
N GLY A 7 -0.22 11.13 -5.66
CA GLY A 7 -0.01 10.30 -6.86
C GLY A 7 -0.17 8.81 -6.60
N ASN A 8 0.13 8.36 -5.38
CA ASN A 8 -0.01 6.97 -4.94
C ASN A 8 -1.36 6.68 -4.24
N ASN A 9 -2.17 7.67 -3.96
CA ASN A 9 -3.34 7.57 -3.09
C ASN A 9 -3.02 6.91 -1.74
N SER A 10 -1.93 7.36 -1.10
CA SER A 10 -1.42 6.76 0.14
C SER A 10 -2.42 6.86 1.29
N CYS A 11 -2.40 5.86 2.14
CA CYS A 11 -3.11 5.82 3.41
C CYS A 11 -2.20 5.21 4.50
N GLY A 12 -2.72 4.93 5.68
CA GLY A 12 -1.94 4.39 6.80
C GLY A 12 -2.81 3.68 7.82
N SER A 13 -2.24 3.28 8.95
CA SER A 13 -2.91 2.48 9.99
C SER A 13 -4.24 3.06 10.47
N ASN A 14 -4.38 4.39 10.48
CA ASN A 14 -5.60 5.06 10.91
C ASN A 14 -6.59 5.35 9.75
N SER A 15 -6.38 4.77 8.57
CA SER A 15 -7.26 5.00 7.41
C SER A 15 -8.67 4.44 7.60
N VAL A 16 -8.88 3.52 8.53
CA VAL A 16 -10.22 3.07 8.94
C VAL A 16 -11.09 4.23 9.46
N VAL A 17 -10.45 5.29 9.99
CA VAL A 17 -11.13 6.51 10.48
C VAL A 17 -10.98 7.67 9.49
N TYR A 18 -9.79 7.83 8.91
CA TYR A 18 -9.44 9.05 8.16
C TYR A 18 -9.41 8.86 6.64
N GLY A 19 -9.58 7.63 6.14
CA GLY A 19 -9.55 7.37 4.69
C GLY A 19 -8.15 7.46 4.08
N SER A 20 -8.11 7.74 2.79
CA SER A 20 -6.92 7.83 1.93
C SER A 20 -6.64 9.27 1.47
N ALA A 21 -5.53 9.48 0.76
CA ALA A 21 -5.19 10.78 0.19
C ALA A 21 -6.28 11.31 -0.78
N ARG A 22 -7.00 10.42 -1.47
CA ARG A 22 -8.13 10.76 -2.38
C ARG A 22 -9.27 11.42 -1.63
N ASP A 23 -9.59 10.95 -0.43
CA ASP A 23 -10.68 11.46 0.38
C ASP A 23 -10.41 12.89 0.90
N HIS A 24 -9.14 13.28 0.92
CA HIS A 24 -8.68 14.59 1.39
C HIS A 24 -8.35 15.58 0.27
N LEU A 25 -8.27 15.14 -0.98
CA LEU A 25 -7.84 15.99 -2.09
C LEU A 25 -9.00 16.82 -2.64
N MET A 26 -9.03 18.09 -2.29
CA MET A 26 -10.09 19.03 -2.67
C MET A 26 -9.83 19.74 -4.00
N GLU A 27 -8.57 20.13 -4.25
CA GLU A 27 -8.19 20.90 -5.42
C GLU A 27 -6.75 20.58 -5.82
N VAL A 28 -6.49 20.54 -7.12
CA VAL A 28 -5.15 20.48 -7.68
C VAL A 28 -4.96 21.52 -8.76
N GLN A 29 -3.75 22.09 -8.83
CA GLN A 29 -3.30 22.97 -9.89
C GLN A 29 -2.05 22.39 -10.53
N GLY A 30 -1.89 22.60 -11.81
CA GLY A 30 -0.71 22.08 -12.51
C GLY A 30 -0.85 22.12 -14.03
N TYR A 31 0.02 21.37 -14.69
CA TYR A 31 0.13 21.36 -16.13
C TYR A 31 -0.38 20.06 -16.73
N LEU A 32 -1.16 20.17 -17.79
CA LEU A 32 -1.52 19.06 -18.66
C LEU A 32 -0.39 18.73 -19.64
N SER A 33 -0.54 17.65 -20.40
CA SER A 33 0.48 17.16 -21.33
C SER A 33 0.78 18.10 -22.52
N ASP A 34 -0.14 19.03 -22.82
CA ASP A 34 0.04 20.08 -23.85
C ASP A 34 0.68 21.37 -23.29
N GLY A 35 1.03 21.40 -21.99
CA GLY A 35 1.58 22.54 -21.29
C GLY A 35 0.55 23.56 -20.80
N SER A 36 -0.74 23.32 -20.99
CA SER A 36 -1.79 24.20 -20.44
C SER A 36 -1.85 24.07 -18.93
N PHE A 37 -2.02 25.21 -18.24
CA PHE A 37 -2.20 25.26 -16.79
C PHE A 37 -3.67 25.15 -16.44
N VAL A 38 -4.01 24.25 -15.52
CA VAL A 38 -5.38 23.95 -15.12
C VAL A 38 -5.55 23.91 -13.61
N THR A 39 -6.80 24.10 -13.17
CA THR A 39 -7.23 23.93 -11.78
C THR A 39 -8.46 23.01 -11.75
N PHE A 40 -8.31 21.85 -11.13
CA PHE A 40 -9.41 20.93 -10.89
C PHE A 40 -9.88 21.01 -9.44
N LYS A 41 -11.18 21.17 -9.26
CA LYS A 41 -11.88 21.26 -7.97
C LYS A 41 -13.32 20.82 -8.15
N ASP A 42 -14.08 20.81 -7.07
CA ASP A 42 -15.51 20.50 -7.10
C ASP A 42 -16.27 21.35 -8.12
N ILE A 43 -17.09 20.71 -8.92
CA ILE A 43 -18.02 21.32 -9.84
C ILE A 43 -19.40 20.70 -9.65
N SER A 44 -20.46 21.53 -9.56
CA SER A 44 -21.82 21.06 -9.42
C SER A 44 -22.33 20.41 -10.71
N LYS A 45 -23.34 19.54 -10.60
CA LYS A 45 -23.98 18.91 -11.77
C LYS A 45 -24.45 19.95 -12.78
N SER A 46 -25.07 21.04 -12.32
CA SER A 46 -25.54 22.10 -13.20
C SER A 46 -24.40 22.78 -13.95
N ASP A 47 -23.33 23.14 -13.24
CA ASP A 47 -22.17 23.79 -13.87
C ASP A 47 -21.42 22.85 -14.79
N PHE A 48 -21.33 21.55 -14.42
CA PHE A 48 -20.74 20.52 -15.28
C PHE A 48 -21.49 20.39 -16.60
N LEU A 49 -22.83 20.26 -16.57
CA LEU A 49 -23.65 20.13 -17.77
C LEU A 49 -23.63 21.39 -18.64
N ASN A 50 -23.61 22.59 -18.02
CA ASN A 50 -23.44 23.86 -18.72
C ASN A 50 -22.08 23.90 -19.44
N LYS A 51 -20.99 23.49 -18.73
CA LYS A 51 -19.64 23.38 -19.31
C LYS A 51 -19.63 22.41 -20.50
N ILE A 52 -20.29 21.26 -20.42
CA ILE A 52 -20.41 20.33 -21.55
C ILE A 52 -21.12 20.98 -22.76
N SER A 53 -22.22 21.67 -22.53
CA SER A 53 -22.99 22.37 -23.60
C SER A 53 -22.13 23.46 -24.26
N GLU A 54 -21.38 24.23 -23.50
CA GLU A 54 -20.43 25.23 -24.01
C GLU A 54 -19.33 24.59 -24.86
N ILE A 55 -18.72 23.48 -24.35
CA ILE A 55 -17.66 22.76 -25.06
C ILE A 55 -18.14 22.26 -26.41
N GLN A 56 -19.34 21.68 -26.47
CA GLN A 56 -19.94 21.16 -27.71
C GLN A 56 -20.15 22.25 -28.75
N SER A 57 -20.26 23.53 -28.37
CA SER A 57 -20.38 24.65 -29.27
C SER A 57 -19.05 25.21 -29.78
N LYS A 58 -17.92 24.79 -29.21
CA LYS A 58 -16.57 25.29 -29.55
C LYS A 58 -16.04 24.66 -30.83
N ASN A 59 -15.52 25.48 -31.74
CA ASN A 59 -14.84 24.98 -32.95
C ASN A 59 -13.49 24.31 -32.65
N GLN A 60 -12.79 24.74 -31.59
CA GLN A 60 -11.48 24.23 -31.17
C GLN A 60 -11.44 24.08 -29.64
N PRO A 61 -11.90 22.93 -29.10
CA PRO A 61 -11.88 22.69 -27.69
C PRO A 61 -10.42 22.50 -27.20
N SER A 62 -10.09 23.10 -26.05
CA SER A 62 -8.80 22.90 -25.36
C SER A 62 -8.61 21.45 -24.90
N LEU A 63 -7.42 21.08 -24.41
CA LEU A 63 -7.24 19.75 -23.82
C LEU A 63 -8.14 19.58 -22.59
N GLU A 64 -8.22 20.59 -21.72
CA GLU A 64 -9.14 20.56 -20.57
C GLU A 64 -10.61 20.33 -21.02
N ASP A 65 -11.07 21.04 -22.05
CA ASP A 65 -12.43 20.84 -22.58
C ASP A 65 -12.65 19.39 -23.03
N ARG A 66 -11.68 18.82 -23.75
CA ARG A 66 -11.76 17.42 -24.19
C ARG A 66 -11.79 16.42 -23.03
N LEU A 67 -11.09 16.72 -21.92
CA LEU A 67 -11.14 15.87 -20.72
C LEU A 67 -12.56 15.81 -20.13
N TYR A 68 -13.22 16.97 -19.97
CA TYR A 68 -14.61 17.01 -19.48
C TYR A 68 -15.58 16.30 -20.44
N LEU A 69 -15.48 16.58 -21.74
CA LEU A 69 -16.35 15.95 -22.73
C LEU A 69 -16.13 14.44 -22.81
N GLY A 70 -14.86 13.99 -22.85
CA GLY A 70 -14.54 12.57 -22.98
C GLY A 70 -14.98 11.76 -21.76
N ILE A 71 -14.82 12.28 -20.53
CA ILE A 71 -15.32 11.59 -19.34
C ILE A 71 -16.85 11.56 -19.31
N TYR A 72 -17.52 12.64 -19.74
CA TYR A 72 -18.97 12.68 -19.86
C TYR A 72 -19.48 11.64 -20.85
N GLU A 73 -18.93 11.59 -22.06
CA GLU A 73 -19.29 10.62 -23.10
C GLU A 73 -19.01 9.16 -22.67
N CYS A 74 -17.96 8.94 -21.89
CA CYS A 74 -17.60 7.63 -21.37
C CYS A 74 -18.58 7.16 -20.30
N LEU A 75 -18.80 7.98 -19.26
CA LEU A 75 -19.56 7.58 -18.07
C LEU A 75 -21.08 7.78 -18.21
N SER A 76 -21.57 8.51 -19.24
CA SER A 76 -23.00 8.60 -19.53
C SER A 76 -23.55 7.33 -20.20
N LYS A 77 -22.71 6.46 -20.76
CA LYS A 77 -23.15 5.22 -21.38
C LYS A 77 -23.53 4.19 -20.34
N LYS A 78 -24.78 3.78 -20.32
CA LYS A 78 -25.31 2.80 -19.36
C LYS A 78 -24.48 1.51 -19.34
N GLU A 79 -24.08 1.03 -20.51
CA GLU A 79 -23.25 -0.18 -20.65
C GLU A 79 -21.86 -0.06 -19.99
N ASN A 80 -21.27 1.15 -19.92
CA ASN A 80 -20.00 1.38 -19.23
C ASN A 80 -20.22 1.48 -17.72
N GLN A 81 -21.30 2.15 -17.29
CA GLN A 81 -21.67 2.22 -15.89
C GLN A 81 -21.88 0.82 -15.28
N ASP A 82 -22.61 -0.04 -15.98
CA ASP A 82 -22.91 -1.39 -15.53
C ASP A 82 -21.64 -2.24 -15.45
N GLU A 83 -20.77 -2.17 -16.45
CA GLU A 83 -19.48 -2.87 -16.48
C GLU A 83 -18.54 -2.39 -15.35
N ILE A 84 -18.47 -1.08 -15.10
CA ILE A 84 -17.67 -0.53 -14.01
C ILE A 84 -18.18 -1.06 -12.66
N ARG A 85 -19.49 -0.99 -12.39
CA ARG A 85 -20.08 -1.49 -11.14
C ARG A 85 -19.89 -2.99 -10.94
N GLU A 86 -19.93 -3.76 -12.04
CA GLU A 86 -19.79 -5.22 -11.97
C GLU A 86 -18.34 -5.65 -11.76
N GLN A 87 -17.36 -5.01 -12.41
CA GLN A 87 -16.00 -5.52 -12.50
C GLN A 87 -15.00 -4.86 -11.56
N PHE A 88 -15.24 -3.61 -11.14
CA PHE A 88 -14.37 -2.95 -10.17
C PHE A 88 -14.48 -3.58 -8.78
N PRO A 89 -13.48 -3.36 -7.91
CA PRO A 89 -13.53 -3.88 -6.54
C PRO A 89 -14.79 -3.43 -5.78
N LYS A 90 -15.25 -4.26 -4.83
CA LYS A 90 -16.43 -3.93 -3.99
C LYS A 90 -16.31 -2.54 -3.36
N ARG A 91 -17.40 -1.78 -3.38
CA ARG A 91 -17.46 -0.44 -2.76
C ARG A 91 -17.25 -0.46 -1.24
N SER A 92 -17.52 -1.59 -0.59
CA SER A 92 -17.25 -1.80 0.84
C SER A 92 -15.77 -1.85 1.21
N ILE A 93 -14.88 -2.08 0.23
CA ILE A 93 -13.43 -2.06 0.43
C ILE A 93 -12.98 -0.60 0.44
N SER A 94 -12.48 -0.12 1.57
CA SER A 94 -12.00 1.27 1.70
C SER A 94 -10.66 1.52 0.99
N ARG A 95 -9.85 0.48 0.84
CA ARG A 95 -8.53 0.52 0.20
C ARG A 95 -8.61 -0.04 -1.22
N ARG A 96 -8.99 0.80 -2.17
CA ARG A 96 -9.17 0.47 -3.59
C ARG A 96 -8.30 1.38 -4.45
N ASN A 97 -7.20 0.85 -4.93
CA ASN A 97 -6.21 1.62 -5.68
C ASN A 97 -5.79 0.93 -6.99
N THR A 98 -6.66 0.07 -7.54
CA THR A 98 -6.44 -0.63 -8.80
C THR A 98 -6.88 0.21 -9.98
N GLY A 99 -5.95 0.60 -10.84
CA GLY A 99 -6.21 1.39 -12.04
C GLY A 99 -6.58 2.85 -11.78
N TYR A 100 -7.10 3.51 -12.80
CA TYR A 100 -7.68 4.85 -12.65
C TYR A 100 -9.07 4.75 -12.01
N ALA A 101 -9.34 5.57 -11.02
CA ALA A 101 -10.56 5.55 -10.23
C ALA A 101 -11.79 6.16 -10.98
N ILE A 102 -12.11 5.62 -12.15
CA ILE A 102 -13.32 6.02 -12.93
C ILE A 102 -14.61 5.62 -12.20
N ASP A 103 -14.55 4.60 -11.38
CA ASP A 103 -15.64 4.18 -10.50
C ASP A 103 -15.97 5.24 -9.44
N GLU A 104 -14.97 6.00 -8.95
CA GLU A 104 -15.20 7.11 -8.02
C GLU A 104 -15.88 8.30 -8.73
N LEU A 105 -15.52 8.57 -9.98
CA LEU A 105 -16.20 9.61 -10.77
C LEU A 105 -17.65 9.22 -11.10
N LEU A 106 -17.90 7.93 -11.31
CA LEU A 106 -19.24 7.41 -11.60
C LEU A 106 -20.21 7.64 -10.43
N GLU A 107 -19.72 7.67 -9.20
CA GLU A 107 -20.54 7.88 -7.98
C GLU A 107 -20.69 9.37 -7.61
N THR A 108 -20.50 10.28 -8.54
CA THR A 108 -20.78 11.71 -8.36
C THR A 108 -22.17 12.08 -8.88
N GLU A 109 -22.74 13.19 -8.39
CA GLU A 109 -24.10 13.65 -8.73
C GLU A 109 -24.37 13.83 -10.23
N VAL A 110 -23.31 13.94 -11.04
CA VAL A 110 -23.41 14.02 -12.52
C VAL A 110 -23.94 12.71 -13.09
N PHE A 111 -23.50 11.57 -12.60
CA PHE A 111 -23.77 10.24 -13.14
C PHE A 111 -24.63 9.35 -12.22
N ASN A 112 -24.70 9.70 -10.93
CA ASN A 112 -25.52 9.02 -9.94
C ASN A 112 -26.48 10.00 -9.28
N SER A 113 -27.79 9.80 -9.43
CA SER A 113 -28.82 10.67 -8.88
C SER A 113 -29.09 10.44 -7.38
N GLU A 114 -28.48 9.42 -6.79
CA GLU A 114 -28.70 9.05 -5.38
C GLU A 114 -27.69 9.73 -4.43
N THR A 115 -26.77 10.55 -4.97
CA THR A 115 -25.72 11.22 -4.20
C THR A 115 -25.72 12.73 -4.48
N GLU A 116 -25.23 13.51 -3.51
CA GLU A 116 -24.92 14.93 -3.63
C GLU A 116 -23.42 15.19 -3.83
N GLU A 117 -22.63 14.12 -4.00
CA GLU A 117 -21.17 14.20 -4.18
C GLU A 117 -20.85 14.91 -5.50
N LYS A 118 -20.18 16.05 -5.42
CA LYS A 118 -19.82 16.85 -6.59
C LYS A 118 -18.78 16.15 -7.46
N PHE A 119 -18.81 16.43 -8.75
CA PHE A 119 -17.79 15.96 -9.67
C PHE A 119 -16.45 16.66 -9.39
N ASN A 120 -15.38 15.87 -9.32
CA ASN A 120 -14.03 16.41 -9.14
C ASN A 120 -12.98 15.47 -9.74
N PHE A 121 -12.19 15.95 -10.69
CA PHE A 121 -11.09 15.17 -11.26
C PHE A 121 -9.98 14.84 -10.23
N CYS A 122 -9.95 15.50 -9.08
CA CYS A 122 -9.04 15.15 -7.99
C CYS A 122 -9.18 13.67 -7.56
N LYS A 123 -10.41 13.09 -7.64
CA LYS A 123 -10.65 11.67 -7.36
C LYS A 123 -9.88 10.74 -8.31
N LEU A 124 -9.76 11.13 -9.57
CA LEU A 124 -9.03 10.40 -10.60
C LEU A 124 -7.51 10.62 -10.50
N ILE A 125 -7.10 11.85 -10.17
CA ILE A 125 -5.69 12.25 -10.09
C ILE A 125 -5.01 11.58 -8.89
N ALA A 126 -5.72 11.44 -7.76
CA ALA A 126 -5.26 10.65 -6.63
C ALA A 126 -5.15 9.17 -7.04
N GLY A 127 -3.96 8.59 -6.92
CA GLY A 127 -3.68 7.22 -7.38
C GLY A 127 -3.32 7.10 -8.87
N SER A 128 -3.19 8.21 -9.59
CA SER A 128 -2.81 8.18 -11.02
C SER A 128 -1.32 7.94 -11.27
N GLU A 129 -0.50 7.80 -10.24
CA GLU A 129 0.94 7.51 -10.32
C GLU A 129 1.73 8.52 -11.19
N GLY A 130 1.26 9.78 -11.26
CA GLY A 130 1.87 10.83 -12.07
C GLY A 130 1.77 10.60 -13.57
N THR A 131 0.75 9.86 -14.02
CA THR A 131 0.54 9.53 -15.45
C THR A 131 -0.36 10.51 -16.19
N LEU A 132 -1.11 11.38 -15.47
CA LEU A 132 -2.15 12.22 -16.04
C LEU A 132 -1.78 13.71 -16.09
N MET A 133 -1.08 14.23 -15.08
CA MET A 133 -0.68 15.63 -15.05
C MET A 133 0.56 15.87 -14.17
N PHE A 134 1.17 17.04 -14.30
CA PHE A 134 2.22 17.54 -13.42
C PHE A 134 1.63 18.50 -12.39
N ILE A 135 1.49 18.05 -11.15
CA ILE A 135 0.90 18.81 -10.05
C ILE A 135 1.92 19.80 -9.48
N THR A 136 1.54 21.08 -9.40
CA THR A 136 2.36 22.16 -8.79
C THR A 136 1.84 22.57 -7.41
N GLU A 137 0.52 22.55 -7.23
CA GLU A 137 -0.15 22.94 -5.99
C GLU A 137 -1.35 22.05 -5.71
N MET A 138 -1.67 21.83 -4.45
CA MET A 138 -2.84 21.07 -4.03
C MET A 138 -3.44 21.64 -2.74
N LYS A 139 -4.77 21.53 -2.63
CA LYS A 139 -5.52 21.83 -1.44
C LYS A 139 -6.01 20.54 -0.82
N LEU A 140 -5.64 20.31 0.43
CA LEU A 140 -6.04 19.12 1.18
C LEU A 140 -6.97 19.53 2.34
N HIS A 141 -8.03 18.75 2.53
CA HIS A 141 -8.78 18.74 3.77
C HIS A 141 -7.91 18.21 4.91
N VAL A 142 -7.97 18.81 6.06
CA VAL A 142 -7.27 18.37 7.27
C VAL A 142 -8.28 17.96 8.34
N ASN A 143 -8.00 16.86 9.01
CA ASN A 143 -8.86 16.39 10.11
C ASN A 143 -8.57 17.16 11.39
N PRO A 144 -9.55 17.26 12.31
CA PRO A 144 -9.30 17.65 13.68
C PRO A 144 -8.23 16.76 14.34
N LEU A 145 -7.59 17.27 15.37
CA LEU A 145 -6.68 16.45 16.17
C LEU A 145 -7.40 15.19 16.69
N PRO A 146 -6.70 14.05 16.77
CA PRO A 146 -7.31 12.83 17.28
C PRO A 146 -7.79 13.02 18.73
N PRO A 147 -8.75 12.19 19.19
CA PRO A 147 -9.22 12.21 20.57
C PRO A 147 -8.07 12.13 21.58
N LYS A 148 -8.26 12.73 22.74
CA LYS A 148 -7.18 12.99 23.72
C LYS A 148 -6.63 11.72 24.37
N PHE A 149 -7.48 10.72 24.58
CA PHE A 149 -7.10 9.50 25.28
C PHE A 149 -7.08 8.32 24.33
N GLN A 150 -6.00 7.56 24.39
CA GLN A 150 -5.77 6.38 23.58
C GLN A 150 -5.42 5.19 24.46
N GLY A 151 -5.88 4.02 24.07
CA GLY A 151 -5.47 2.73 24.62
C GLY A 151 -5.27 1.72 23.50
N VAL A 152 -4.28 0.86 23.61
CA VAL A 152 -4.07 -0.25 22.68
C VAL A 152 -4.31 -1.56 23.42
N VAL A 153 -5.28 -2.34 22.96
CA VAL A 153 -5.48 -3.71 23.42
C VAL A 153 -4.67 -4.63 22.51
N ALA A 154 -3.70 -5.34 23.09
CA ALA A 154 -2.88 -6.29 22.34
C ALA A 154 -3.48 -7.71 22.50
N VAL A 155 -4.33 -8.11 21.56
CA VAL A 155 -5.02 -9.40 21.59
C VAL A 155 -4.07 -10.50 21.10
N HIS A 156 -3.77 -11.47 21.99
CA HIS A 156 -2.92 -12.61 21.69
C HIS A 156 -3.78 -13.77 21.20
N CYS A 157 -3.50 -14.24 19.99
CA CYS A 157 -4.23 -15.32 19.33
C CYS A 157 -3.32 -16.53 19.06
N HIS A 158 -3.89 -17.73 19.04
CA HIS A 158 -3.15 -18.94 18.72
C HIS A 158 -2.87 -19.07 17.22
N THR A 159 -3.74 -18.50 16.37
CA THR A 159 -3.64 -18.57 14.92
C THR A 159 -3.97 -17.23 14.26
N ILE A 160 -3.56 -17.08 12.99
CA ILE A 160 -3.91 -15.92 12.15
C ILE A 160 -5.43 -15.89 11.93
N ASP A 161 -6.07 -17.02 11.61
CA ASP A 161 -7.53 -17.10 11.41
C ASP A 161 -8.28 -16.59 12.63
N GLU A 162 -7.91 -17.05 13.83
CA GLU A 162 -8.47 -16.56 15.09
C GLU A 162 -8.37 -15.03 15.22
N SER A 163 -7.19 -14.46 14.90
CA SER A 163 -6.96 -13.02 14.97
C SER A 163 -7.83 -12.22 13.99
N LEU A 164 -8.07 -12.76 12.79
CA LEU A 164 -8.91 -12.10 11.79
C LEU A 164 -10.39 -12.17 12.16
N ARG A 165 -10.84 -13.25 12.80
CA ARG A 165 -12.20 -13.33 13.37
C ARG A 165 -12.37 -12.40 14.58
N ALA A 166 -11.35 -12.28 15.43
CA ALA A 166 -11.30 -11.29 16.50
C ALA A 166 -11.34 -9.84 15.96
N ASN A 167 -10.69 -9.57 14.81
CA ASN A 167 -10.77 -8.26 14.14
C ASN A 167 -12.23 -7.86 13.81
N LEU A 168 -13.07 -8.79 13.36
CA LEU A 168 -14.48 -8.50 13.07
C LEU A 168 -15.25 -8.06 14.33
N ILE A 169 -14.90 -8.61 15.51
CA ILE A 169 -15.44 -8.14 16.78
C ILE A 169 -14.88 -6.75 17.11
N ALA A 170 -13.56 -6.55 16.98
CA ALA A 170 -12.94 -5.26 17.27
C ALA A 170 -13.57 -4.10 16.49
N LEU A 171 -13.93 -4.31 15.22
CA LEU A 171 -14.53 -3.29 14.36
C LEU A 171 -15.88 -2.77 14.87
N LYS A 172 -16.64 -3.55 15.64
CA LYS A 172 -17.91 -3.11 16.26
C LYS A 172 -17.69 -1.97 17.26
N TYR A 173 -16.51 -1.90 17.86
CA TYR A 173 -16.11 -0.89 18.86
C TYR A 173 -15.48 0.35 18.24
N LYS A 174 -15.50 0.47 16.91
CA LYS A 174 -14.98 1.62 16.14
C LYS A 174 -13.56 2.01 16.57
N PRO A 175 -12.59 1.10 16.39
CA PRO A 175 -11.19 1.35 16.70
C PRO A 175 -10.60 2.42 15.78
N SER A 176 -9.55 3.10 16.23
CA SER A 176 -8.77 4.03 15.39
C SER A 176 -7.74 3.33 14.50
N ALA A 177 -7.32 2.12 14.88
CA ALA A 177 -6.49 1.23 14.08
C ALA A 177 -6.64 -0.21 14.57
N VAL A 178 -6.50 -1.19 13.68
CA VAL A 178 -6.31 -2.60 14.02
C VAL A 178 -5.21 -3.18 13.14
N GLU A 179 -4.10 -3.56 13.79
CA GLU A 179 -2.88 -3.98 13.12
C GLU A 179 -2.49 -5.40 13.52
N LEU A 180 -2.15 -6.23 12.54
CA LEU A 180 -1.77 -7.62 12.76
C LEU A 180 -0.27 -7.80 12.62
N MET A 181 0.31 -8.62 13.50
CA MET A 181 1.66 -9.18 13.42
C MET A 181 1.58 -10.68 13.62
N ASP A 182 2.18 -11.47 12.74
CA ASP A 182 2.25 -12.91 12.89
C ASP A 182 3.42 -13.38 13.75
N HIS A 183 3.46 -14.68 14.00
CA HIS A 183 4.52 -15.35 14.74
C HIS A 183 5.92 -15.06 14.16
N TYR A 184 6.09 -15.09 12.82
CA TYR A 184 7.40 -14.88 12.19
C TYR A 184 7.97 -13.48 12.47
N ILE A 185 7.11 -12.46 12.43
CA ILE A 185 7.50 -11.09 12.80
C ILE A 185 7.94 -11.04 14.26
N LEU A 186 7.15 -11.66 15.14
CA LEU A 186 7.45 -11.68 16.56
C LEU A 186 8.77 -12.42 16.84
N GLU A 187 9.08 -13.51 16.14
CA GLU A 187 10.35 -14.21 16.24
C GLU A 187 11.55 -13.32 15.84
N CYS A 188 11.43 -12.60 14.71
CA CYS A 188 12.48 -11.67 14.28
C CYS A 188 12.82 -10.60 15.33
N THR A 189 11.84 -10.23 16.16
CA THR A 189 12.05 -9.23 17.22
C THR A 189 12.82 -9.76 18.43
N LYS A 190 12.81 -11.10 18.68
CA LYS A 190 13.53 -11.71 19.81
C LYS A 190 15.05 -11.55 19.71
N ALA A 191 15.60 -11.58 18.51
CA ALA A 191 17.04 -11.43 18.28
C ALA A 191 17.54 -9.98 18.30
N ASN A 192 16.62 -9.00 18.27
CA ASN A 192 16.95 -7.58 18.24
C ASN A 192 16.88 -6.99 19.65
N LYS A 193 18.03 -6.52 20.18
CA LYS A 193 18.14 -6.01 21.55
C LYS A 193 17.18 -4.85 21.88
N GLU A 194 16.98 -3.93 20.94
CA GLU A 194 16.07 -2.80 21.10
C GLU A 194 14.61 -3.28 21.11
N GLN A 195 14.25 -4.15 20.17
CA GLN A 195 12.89 -4.65 20.04
C GLN A 195 12.52 -5.63 21.17
N MET A 196 13.50 -6.33 21.73
CA MET A 196 13.27 -7.20 22.89
C MET A 196 12.68 -6.43 24.07
N ALA A 197 13.13 -5.19 24.30
CA ALA A 197 12.58 -4.32 25.36
C ALA A 197 11.13 -3.88 25.05
N ASN A 198 10.75 -3.79 23.79
CA ASN A 198 9.40 -3.41 23.35
C ASN A 198 8.39 -4.58 23.44
N ARG A 199 8.86 -5.81 23.69
CA ARG A 199 8.03 -7.02 23.84
C ARG A 199 7.43 -7.21 25.25
N PHE A 200 7.59 -6.26 26.16
CA PHE A 200 7.19 -6.37 27.58
C PHE A 200 5.74 -6.81 27.80
N PHE A 201 4.85 -6.56 26.84
CA PHE A 201 3.44 -6.91 26.88
C PHE A 201 3.12 -8.25 26.18
N VAL A 202 4.08 -8.87 25.49
CA VAL A 202 3.88 -10.13 24.78
C VAL A 202 4.01 -11.30 25.77
N ASP A 203 2.93 -12.03 25.96
CA ASP A 203 2.87 -13.23 26.81
C ASP A 203 2.92 -14.51 25.99
N GLY A 204 3.79 -15.43 26.39
CA GLY A 204 3.98 -16.69 25.69
C GLY A 204 4.53 -16.53 24.27
N ASP A 205 4.01 -17.34 23.37
CA ASP A 205 4.42 -17.42 21.97
C ASP A 205 3.20 -17.38 21.02
N PRO A 206 2.57 -16.21 20.84
CA PRO A 206 1.34 -16.11 20.07
C PRO A 206 1.58 -16.42 18.58
N GLY A 207 0.64 -17.15 17.96
CA GLY A 207 0.62 -17.36 16.51
C GLY A 207 0.31 -16.09 15.75
N ALA A 208 -0.46 -15.18 16.38
CA ALA A 208 -0.71 -13.83 15.87
C ALA A 208 -1.00 -12.86 17.03
N LEU A 209 -0.62 -11.61 16.84
CA LEU A 209 -0.90 -10.49 17.74
C LEU A 209 -1.71 -9.44 17.00
N LEU A 210 -2.91 -9.11 17.51
CA LEU A 210 -3.78 -8.07 16.97
C LEU A 210 -3.74 -6.86 17.90
N CYS A 211 -3.18 -5.74 17.41
CA CYS A 211 -3.12 -4.48 18.15
C CYS A 211 -4.32 -3.61 17.81
N VAL A 212 -5.27 -3.48 18.74
CA VAL A 212 -6.50 -2.70 18.57
C VAL A 212 -6.37 -1.38 19.30
N GLU A 213 -6.29 -0.27 18.57
CA GLU A 213 -6.24 1.07 19.14
C GLU A 213 -7.65 1.66 19.28
N ILE A 214 -8.01 2.09 20.47
CA ILE A 214 -9.25 2.78 20.79
C ILE A 214 -8.90 4.19 21.23
N SER A 215 -9.48 5.20 20.57
CA SER A 215 -9.27 6.63 20.85
C SER A 215 -10.59 7.30 21.17
N ARG A 216 -10.70 7.96 22.36
CA ARG A 216 -11.89 8.70 22.81
C ARG A 216 -11.49 9.96 23.59
N ASP A 217 -12.44 10.83 23.83
CA ASP A 217 -12.22 12.04 24.64
C ASP A 217 -12.30 11.79 26.15
N ASN A 218 -12.65 10.57 26.55
CA ASN A 218 -12.72 10.14 27.94
C ASN A 218 -11.93 8.84 28.13
N LEU A 219 -11.04 8.79 29.12
CA LEU A 219 -10.22 7.62 29.43
C LEU A 219 -11.04 6.45 29.96
N ASP A 220 -12.10 6.71 30.74
CA ASP A 220 -12.93 5.65 31.29
C ASP A 220 -13.76 4.99 30.18
N GLU A 221 -14.18 5.73 29.17
CA GLU A 221 -14.80 5.19 27.95
C GLU A 221 -13.84 4.24 27.21
N VAL A 222 -12.56 4.64 27.06
CA VAL A 222 -11.53 3.76 26.44
C VAL A 222 -11.41 2.43 27.20
N LYS A 223 -11.35 2.49 28.54
CA LYS A 223 -11.25 1.30 29.39
C LYS A 223 -12.50 0.43 29.32
N GLN A 224 -13.68 1.05 29.33
CA GLN A 224 -14.96 0.35 29.23
C GLN A 224 -15.08 -0.40 27.89
N LEU A 225 -14.85 0.29 26.76
CA LEU A 225 -14.93 -0.32 25.44
C LEU A 225 -13.89 -1.44 25.27
N ALA A 226 -12.68 -1.28 25.84
CA ALA A 226 -11.68 -2.34 25.83
C ALA A 226 -12.14 -3.56 26.62
N ALA A 227 -12.74 -3.38 27.78
CA ALA A 227 -13.26 -4.48 28.61
C ALA A 227 -14.47 -5.19 27.96
N GLU A 228 -15.39 -4.43 27.35
CA GLU A 228 -16.52 -4.99 26.61
C GLU A 228 -16.06 -5.80 25.40
N MET A 229 -15.11 -5.28 24.63
CA MET A 229 -14.50 -5.96 23.49
C MET A 229 -13.80 -7.26 23.92
N GLU A 230 -12.99 -7.22 25.00
CA GLU A 230 -12.36 -8.42 25.54
C GLU A 230 -13.40 -9.46 25.95
N ALA A 231 -14.47 -9.06 26.65
CA ALA A 231 -15.53 -9.96 27.07
C ALA A 231 -16.23 -10.63 25.87
N GLU A 232 -16.51 -9.88 24.81
CA GLU A 232 -17.12 -10.42 23.59
C GLU A 232 -16.17 -11.38 22.86
N MET A 233 -14.87 -11.04 22.73
CA MET A 233 -13.88 -11.92 22.12
C MET A 233 -13.71 -13.22 22.91
N ARG A 234 -13.63 -13.15 24.24
CA ARG A 234 -13.57 -14.34 25.09
C ARG A 234 -14.82 -15.22 24.98
N ALA A 235 -16.00 -14.61 24.92
CA ALA A 235 -17.26 -15.34 24.74
C ALA A 235 -17.32 -16.05 23.37
N ALA A 236 -16.70 -15.48 22.35
CA ALA A 236 -16.57 -16.06 21.02
C ALA A 236 -15.43 -17.10 20.91
N GLY A 237 -14.60 -17.25 21.95
CA GLY A 237 -13.45 -18.16 21.97
C GLY A 237 -12.21 -17.63 21.24
N TYR A 238 -12.09 -16.32 21.07
CA TYR A 238 -10.96 -15.68 20.40
C TYR A 238 -10.07 -14.91 21.38
N GLY A 239 -8.77 -15.12 21.27
CA GLY A 239 -7.76 -14.51 22.14
C GLY A 239 -7.63 -15.16 23.52
N TYR A 240 -6.40 -15.25 24.01
CA TYR A 240 -6.12 -15.84 25.32
C TYR A 240 -5.55 -14.82 26.34
N HIS A 241 -4.97 -13.69 25.86
CA HIS A 241 -4.40 -12.63 26.67
C HIS A 241 -4.67 -11.26 26.04
N PHE A 242 -5.03 -10.24 26.87
CA PHE A 242 -5.52 -8.94 26.39
C PHE A 242 -4.94 -7.77 27.19
N PRO A 243 -3.62 -7.57 27.22
CA PRO A 243 -3.05 -6.41 27.91
C PRO A 243 -3.49 -5.11 27.27
N ILE A 244 -3.83 -4.13 28.11
CA ILE A 244 -4.20 -2.79 27.67
C ILE A 244 -3.03 -1.86 27.91
N LEU A 245 -2.53 -1.20 26.88
CA LEU A 245 -1.38 -0.31 26.92
C LEU A 245 -1.84 1.15 26.89
N PHE A 246 -1.20 2.00 27.69
CA PHE A 246 -1.47 3.42 27.76
C PHE A 246 -0.17 4.23 27.70
N GLY A 247 -0.26 5.51 27.30
CA GLY A 247 0.84 6.47 27.31
C GLY A 247 2.06 6.01 26.51
N ASP A 248 3.24 5.96 27.12
CA ASP A 248 4.48 5.60 26.44
C ASP A 248 4.54 4.12 26.02
N ASP A 249 3.77 3.26 26.63
CA ASP A 249 3.71 1.84 26.27
C ASP A 249 3.04 1.64 24.90
N ILE A 250 2.11 2.51 24.52
CA ILE A 250 1.55 2.55 23.15
C ILE A 250 2.67 2.77 22.12
N LYS A 251 3.60 3.70 22.39
CA LYS A 251 4.72 3.98 21.49
C LYS A 251 5.64 2.77 21.31
N LYS A 252 5.86 2.01 22.39
CA LYS A 252 6.67 0.76 22.33
C LYS A 252 5.97 -0.30 21.45
N CYS A 253 4.65 -0.47 21.61
CA CYS A 253 3.86 -1.37 20.78
C CYS A 253 3.98 -1.01 19.30
N TRP A 254 3.74 0.25 18.95
CA TRP A 254 3.86 0.71 17.57
C TRP A 254 5.30 0.69 17.04
N THR A 255 6.30 0.85 17.90
CA THR A 255 7.70 0.69 17.51
C THR A 255 8.00 -0.77 17.15
N LEU A 256 7.52 -1.72 17.96
CA LEU A 256 7.60 -3.16 17.67
C LEU A 256 6.95 -3.50 16.35
N ARG A 257 5.72 -3.00 16.12
CA ARG A 257 4.96 -3.19 14.88
C ARG A 257 5.73 -2.66 13.65
N LYS A 258 6.28 -1.45 13.73
CA LYS A 258 7.03 -0.83 12.63
C LYS A 258 8.36 -1.53 12.34
N ALA A 259 9.01 -2.08 13.36
CA ALA A 259 10.29 -2.77 13.20
C ALA A 259 10.14 -4.08 12.41
N GLY A 260 9.00 -4.76 12.49
CA GLY A 260 8.79 -6.08 11.89
C GLY A 260 9.18 -6.15 10.42
N LEU A 261 8.70 -5.21 9.61
CA LEU A 261 9.00 -5.16 8.18
C LEU A 261 10.50 -4.95 7.88
N GLY A 262 11.18 -4.10 8.69
CA GLY A 262 12.61 -3.88 8.58
C GLY A 262 13.43 -5.11 8.94
N LEU A 263 13.00 -5.85 9.95
CA LEU A 263 13.68 -7.06 10.42
C LEU A 263 13.59 -8.21 9.41
N LEU A 264 12.50 -8.31 8.65
CA LEU A 264 12.36 -9.29 7.57
C LEU A 264 13.40 -9.11 6.45
N SER A 265 13.93 -7.91 6.26
CA SER A 265 15.01 -7.66 5.30
C SER A 265 16.35 -8.25 5.74
N ASN A 266 16.49 -8.64 7.02
CA ASN A 266 17.73 -9.16 7.60
C ASN A 266 17.93 -10.67 7.39
N LEU A 267 17.11 -11.32 6.55
CA LEU A 267 17.29 -12.73 6.19
C LEU A 267 18.66 -12.94 5.55
N PRO A 268 19.53 -13.82 6.12
CA PRO A 268 20.82 -14.15 5.54
C PRO A 268 20.65 -14.85 4.17
N GLY A 269 21.70 -14.78 3.34
CA GLY A 269 21.71 -15.49 2.05
C GLY A 269 20.99 -14.73 0.94
N ASP A 270 20.64 -15.46 -0.11
CA ASP A 270 20.07 -14.91 -1.35
C ASP A 270 18.53 -14.90 -1.37
N GLU A 271 17.91 -15.71 -0.53
CA GLU A 271 16.45 -15.72 -0.34
C GLU A 271 16.01 -14.46 0.42
N LYS A 272 14.96 -13.82 -0.04
CA LYS A 272 14.43 -12.60 0.55
C LYS A 272 12.90 -12.64 0.64
N ALA A 273 12.36 -11.94 1.62
CA ALA A 273 10.94 -11.66 1.72
C ALA A 273 10.54 -10.66 0.61
N VAL A 274 9.98 -11.17 -0.49
CA VAL A 274 9.67 -10.35 -1.67
C VAL A 274 8.25 -9.80 -1.61
N ALA A 275 8.10 -8.55 -2.04
CA ALA A 275 6.84 -7.82 -2.00
C ALA A 275 5.91 -8.14 -3.19
N VAL A 276 5.80 -9.41 -3.59
CA VAL A 276 5.12 -9.80 -4.84
C VAL A 276 3.60 -9.82 -4.73
N ILE A 277 3.10 -10.17 -3.57
CA ILE A 277 1.65 -10.32 -3.28
C ILE A 277 1.22 -9.49 -2.06
N GLU A 278 2.01 -8.50 -1.69
CA GLU A 278 1.61 -7.53 -0.67
C GLU A 278 0.62 -6.52 -1.24
N ASP A 279 -0.13 -5.83 -0.36
CA ASP A 279 -1.05 -4.74 -0.71
C ASP A 279 -2.40 -5.21 -1.30
N THR A 280 -2.72 -6.50 -1.19
CA THR A 280 -4.05 -6.99 -1.54
C THR A 280 -5.07 -6.58 -0.49
N ALA A 281 -6.22 -6.07 -0.93
CA ALA A 281 -7.31 -5.68 -0.05
C ALA A 281 -8.62 -6.35 -0.45
N VAL A 282 -9.34 -6.88 0.54
CA VAL A 282 -10.66 -7.48 0.39
C VAL A 282 -11.64 -6.87 1.40
N ASP A 283 -12.93 -7.13 1.24
CA ASP A 283 -13.90 -6.79 2.28
C ASP A 283 -13.48 -7.43 3.61
N VAL A 284 -13.52 -6.67 4.69
CA VAL A 284 -13.09 -7.16 6.02
C VAL A 284 -13.84 -8.41 6.47
N ASN A 285 -15.09 -8.57 6.04
CA ASN A 285 -15.90 -9.75 6.35
C ASN A 285 -15.42 -10.99 5.59
N ASP A 286 -14.81 -10.81 4.42
CA ASP A 286 -14.27 -11.90 3.61
C ASP A 286 -12.83 -12.27 4.03
N LEU A 287 -12.18 -11.42 4.84
CA LEU A 287 -10.75 -11.54 5.15
C LEU A 287 -10.34 -12.88 5.77
N PRO A 288 -11.08 -13.47 6.73
CA PRO A 288 -10.73 -14.77 7.28
C PRO A 288 -10.70 -15.88 6.22
N GLU A 289 -11.74 -15.97 5.39
CA GLU A 289 -11.85 -16.99 4.35
C GLU A 289 -10.82 -16.76 3.22
N PHE A 290 -10.59 -15.48 2.86
CA PHE A 290 -9.57 -15.11 1.89
C PHE A 290 -8.17 -15.59 2.31
N ILE A 291 -7.79 -15.44 3.60
CA ILE A 291 -6.50 -15.87 4.11
C ILE A 291 -6.36 -17.40 4.13
N ILE A 292 -7.42 -18.13 4.38
CA ILE A 292 -7.39 -19.59 4.31
C ILE A 292 -7.02 -20.02 2.89
N GLU A 293 -7.77 -19.58 1.88
CA GLU A 293 -7.51 -19.90 0.48
C GLU A 293 -6.12 -19.39 0.01
N PHE A 294 -5.71 -18.22 0.49
CA PHE A 294 -4.40 -17.67 0.21
C PHE A 294 -3.27 -18.59 0.71
N ASN A 295 -3.37 -19.07 1.94
CA ASN A 295 -2.39 -19.98 2.54
C ASN A 295 -2.40 -21.37 1.88
N GLU A 296 -3.54 -21.84 1.39
CA GLU A 296 -3.65 -23.06 0.58
C GLU A 296 -2.86 -22.93 -0.73
N ILE A 297 -2.97 -21.78 -1.41
CA ILE A 297 -2.18 -21.47 -2.61
C ILE A 297 -0.68 -21.49 -2.30
N LEU A 298 -0.25 -20.85 -1.23
CA LEU A 298 1.15 -20.86 -0.81
C LEU A 298 1.65 -22.29 -0.52
N THR A 299 0.89 -23.04 0.28
CA THR A 299 1.23 -24.41 0.68
C THR A 299 1.35 -25.34 -0.53
N LYS A 300 0.39 -25.27 -1.47
CA LYS A 300 0.40 -26.01 -2.73
C LYS A 300 1.68 -25.77 -3.54
N ASN A 301 2.20 -24.54 -3.49
CA ASN A 301 3.41 -24.13 -4.21
C ASN A 301 4.69 -24.30 -3.37
N GLY A 302 4.63 -24.96 -2.21
CA GLY A 302 5.78 -25.17 -1.33
C GLY A 302 6.35 -23.88 -0.74
N MET A 303 5.53 -22.84 -0.63
CA MET A 303 5.91 -21.53 -0.11
C MET A 303 5.24 -21.23 1.23
N TYR A 304 5.85 -20.34 1.97
CA TYR A 304 5.22 -19.70 3.15
C TYR A 304 5.38 -18.19 3.06
N SER A 305 4.53 -17.46 3.74
CA SER A 305 4.56 -16.01 3.78
C SER A 305 4.52 -15.50 5.21
N VAL A 306 5.14 -14.35 5.41
CA VAL A 306 4.97 -13.58 6.62
C VAL A 306 3.70 -12.73 6.47
N HIS A 307 2.86 -12.72 7.52
CA HIS A 307 1.59 -12.02 7.53
C HIS A 307 1.69 -10.74 8.37
N TYR A 308 1.42 -9.64 7.70
CA TYR A 308 1.43 -8.31 8.27
C TYR A 308 0.25 -7.55 7.64
N ALA A 309 -0.61 -6.93 8.43
CA ALA A 309 -1.86 -6.41 7.90
C ALA A 309 -2.33 -5.13 8.59
N HIS A 310 -2.98 -4.28 7.80
CA HIS A 310 -3.93 -3.29 8.28
C HIS A 310 -5.30 -3.98 8.38
N ALA A 311 -5.48 -4.79 9.43
CA ALA A 311 -6.61 -5.71 9.53
C ALA A 311 -7.97 -5.00 9.53
N SER A 312 -8.04 -3.76 10.09
CA SER A 312 -9.26 -2.96 10.11
C SER A 312 -9.80 -2.57 8.73
N THR A 313 -8.98 -2.63 7.71
CA THR A 313 -9.34 -2.22 6.34
C THR A 313 -9.27 -3.36 5.33
N GLY A 314 -9.05 -4.58 5.80
CA GLY A 314 -8.98 -5.77 4.95
C GLY A 314 -7.73 -5.85 4.08
N GLU A 315 -6.67 -5.09 4.38
CA GLU A 315 -5.45 -5.05 3.60
C GLU A 315 -4.33 -5.86 4.22
N LEU A 316 -3.62 -6.59 3.36
CA LEU A 316 -2.60 -7.56 3.72
C LEU A 316 -1.26 -7.24 3.08
N HIS A 317 -0.20 -7.32 3.89
CA HIS A 317 1.18 -7.23 3.40
C HIS A 317 1.85 -8.60 3.54
N LEU A 318 1.66 -9.44 2.54
CA LEU A 318 2.15 -10.81 2.53
C LEU A 318 3.44 -10.90 1.70
N ARG A 319 4.48 -11.47 2.28
CA ARG A 319 5.81 -11.53 1.67
C ARG A 319 6.35 -12.95 1.67
N PRO A 320 6.19 -13.69 0.58
CA PRO A 320 6.80 -15.00 0.44
C PRO A 320 8.33 -14.89 0.35
N ILE A 321 9.01 -15.93 0.80
CA ILE A 321 10.46 -16.03 0.78
C ILE A 321 10.87 -16.66 -0.56
N ILE A 322 11.53 -15.87 -1.43
CA ILE A 322 11.91 -16.28 -2.80
C ILE A 322 13.33 -15.85 -3.11
N ASN A 323 14.06 -16.70 -3.86
CA ASN A 323 15.37 -16.38 -4.41
C ASN A 323 15.27 -15.89 -5.87
N LEU A 324 15.19 -14.58 -6.08
CA LEU A 324 15.07 -14.00 -7.43
C LEU A 324 16.35 -14.09 -8.28
N LYS A 325 17.46 -14.61 -7.74
CA LYS A 325 18.70 -14.86 -8.50
C LYS A 325 18.65 -16.18 -9.27
N THR A 326 17.66 -17.04 -9.02
CA THR A 326 17.48 -18.30 -9.72
C THR A 326 16.36 -18.23 -10.78
N HIS A 327 16.42 -19.09 -11.80
CA HIS A 327 15.32 -19.22 -12.77
C HIS A 327 14.04 -19.73 -12.11
N GLU A 328 14.18 -20.62 -11.16
CA GLU A 328 13.10 -21.21 -10.37
C GLU A 328 12.40 -20.14 -9.51
N GLY A 329 13.16 -19.33 -8.77
CA GLY A 329 12.60 -18.25 -7.98
C GLY A 329 11.92 -17.17 -8.83
N LYS A 330 12.43 -16.86 -10.03
CA LYS A 330 11.72 -15.98 -10.97
C LYS A 330 10.39 -16.59 -11.43
N ALA A 331 10.36 -17.90 -11.73
CA ALA A 331 9.13 -18.60 -12.10
C ALA A 331 8.12 -18.63 -10.95
N GLN A 332 8.57 -18.90 -9.72
CA GLN A 332 7.73 -18.84 -8.51
C GLN A 332 7.17 -17.43 -8.26
N PHE A 333 7.98 -16.39 -8.45
CA PHE A 333 7.57 -15.00 -8.30
C PHE A 333 6.39 -14.64 -9.23
N ARG A 334 6.44 -15.11 -10.49
CA ARG A 334 5.34 -14.91 -11.44
C ARG A 334 4.11 -15.74 -11.09
N LEU A 335 4.31 -17.04 -10.86
CA LEU A 335 3.25 -17.99 -10.57
C LEU A 335 2.38 -17.53 -9.39
N ILE A 336 3.00 -17.12 -8.28
CA ILE A 336 2.27 -16.71 -7.10
C ILE A 336 1.49 -15.41 -7.34
N ALA A 337 2.02 -14.48 -8.14
CA ALA A 337 1.30 -13.26 -8.49
C ALA A 337 0.04 -13.57 -9.33
N GLU A 338 0.13 -14.50 -10.28
CA GLU A 338 -0.98 -14.93 -11.13
C GLU A 338 -2.07 -15.65 -10.31
N GLU A 339 -1.70 -16.59 -9.45
CA GLU A 339 -2.65 -17.33 -8.61
C GLU A 339 -3.35 -16.39 -7.60
N ILE A 340 -2.59 -15.50 -6.94
CA ILE A 340 -3.18 -14.56 -5.97
C ILE A 340 -4.01 -13.47 -6.65
N SER A 341 -3.60 -12.98 -7.84
CA SER A 341 -4.44 -12.03 -8.57
C SER A 341 -5.80 -12.65 -8.95
N THR A 342 -5.81 -13.94 -9.25
CA THR A 342 -7.05 -14.70 -9.52
C THR A 342 -7.90 -14.84 -8.26
N LEU A 343 -7.29 -15.10 -7.12
CA LEU A 343 -7.99 -15.15 -5.84
C LEU A 343 -8.59 -13.78 -5.47
N VAL A 344 -7.82 -12.70 -5.61
CA VAL A 344 -8.31 -11.33 -5.37
C VAL A 344 -9.53 -11.02 -6.25
N LYS A 345 -9.48 -11.38 -7.54
CA LYS A 345 -10.63 -11.22 -8.45
C LYS A 345 -11.85 -11.99 -7.99
N LYS A 346 -11.68 -13.23 -7.50
CA LYS A 346 -12.79 -14.06 -6.96
C LYS A 346 -13.54 -13.33 -5.84
N TYR A 347 -12.82 -12.63 -4.97
CA TYR A 347 -13.39 -11.86 -3.86
C TYR A 347 -13.86 -10.45 -4.26
N LYS A 348 -13.74 -10.07 -5.54
CA LYS A 348 -13.92 -8.69 -6.01
C LYS A 348 -13.10 -7.70 -5.15
N GLY A 349 -11.86 -8.10 -4.84
CA GLY A 349 -10.90 -7.34 -4.07
C GLY A 349 -10.13 -6.33 -4.92
N SER A 350 -9.25 -5.56 -4.28
CA SER A 350 -8.28 -4.69 -4.92
C SER A 350 -6.89 -5.32 -4.85
N LEU A 351 -6.22 -5.46 -5.97
CA LEU A 351 -4.86 -6.00 -6.01
C LEU A 351 -3.84 -5.00 -5.44
N SER A 352 -4.18 -3.71 -5.45
CA SER A 352 -3.46 -2.65 -4.76
C SER A 352 -4.39 -1.93 -3.81
N GLY A 353 -4.08 -1.95 -2.52
CA GLY A 353 -4.78 -1.21 -1.48
C GLY A 353 -4.27 0.21 -1.31
N GLU A 354 -2.93 0.38 -1.19
CA GLU A 354 -2.28 1.67 -0.93
C GLU A 354 -0.99 1.92 -1.71
N HIS A 355 -0.27 0.87 -2.18
CA HIS A 355 1.05 1.03 -2.80
C HIS A 355 1.02 1.47 -4.25
N GLY A 356 -0.14 1.43 -4.90
CA GLY A 356 -0.31 1.64 -6.34
C GLY A 356 -0.02 0.38 -7.16
N ASP A 357 -0.41 0.39 -8.42
CA ASP A 357 -0.20 -0.75 -9.32
C ASP A 357 1.26 -0.86 -9.75
N GLY A 358 1.87 0.27 -10.07
CA GLY A 358 3.26 0.36 -10.46
C GLY A 358 3.61 -0.57 -11.62
N ARG A 359 4.79 -1.20 -11.52
CA ARG A 359 5.28 -2.19 -12.48
C ARG A 359 4.97 -3.62 -12.07
N LEU A 360 4.60 -3.83 -10.83
CA LEU A 360 4.38 -5.15 -10.26
C LEU A 360 2.95 -5.64 -10.53
N ARG A 361 1.96 -4.76 -10.37
CA ARG A 361 0.54 -5.10 -10.43
C ARG A 361 -0.15 -4.63 -11.71
N GLY A 362 0.42 -3.63 -12.40
CA GLY A 362 -0.21 -3.03 -13.58
C GLY A 362 -0.53 -3.99 -14.72
N GLU A 363 0.25 -5.06 -14.88
CA GLU A 363 -0.02 -6.15 -15.83
C GLU A 363 -1.37 -6.84 -15.56
N PHE A 364 -1.77 -6.94 -14.28
CA PHE A 364 -2.97 -7.65 -13.84
C PHE A 364 -4.23 -6.79 -13.80
N ILE A 365 -4.14 -5.47 -14.03
CA ILE A 365 -5.32 -4.58 -14.01
C ILE A 365 -6.41 -5.07 -14.96
N LYS A 366 -6.03 -5.48 -16.18
CA LYS A 366 -6.96 -6.03 -17.16
C LYS A 366 -7.75 -7.23 -16.63
N GLN A 367 -7.07 -8.13 -15.89
CA GLN A 367 -7.71 -9.27 -15.24
C GLN A 367 -8.65 -8.80 -14.11
N GLN A 368 -8.23 -7.80 -13.33
CA GLN A 368 -9.00 -7.33 -12.17
C GLN A 368 -10.30 -6.63 -12.56
N ILE A 369 -10.27 -5.74 -13.54
CA ILE A 369 -11.43 -4.89 -13.90
C ILE A 369 -12.09 -5.28 -15.22
N GLY A 370 -11.60 -6.31 -15.90
CA GLY A 370 -12.13 -6.76 -17.20
C GLY A 370 -11.56 -6.00 -18.40
N GLU A 371 -11.65 -6.62 -19.56
CA GLU A 371 -11.10 -6.07 -20.82
C GLU A 371 -11.73 -4.74 -21.23
N LYS A 372 -13.05 -4.63 -21.07
CA LYS A 372 -13.79 -3.44 -21.47
C LYS A 372 -13.40 -2.23 -20.60
N ASN A 373 -13.38 -2.38 -19.28
CA ASN A 373 -12.94 -1.31 -18.40
C ASN A 373 -11.46 -0.96 -18.63
N TYR A 374 -10.59 -1.97 -18.85
CA TYR A 374 -9.20 -1.69 -19.17
C TYR A 374 -9.03 -0.88 -20.46
N ALA A 375 -9.88 -1.13 -21.49
CA ALA A 375 -9.91 -0.30 -22.70
C ALA A 375 -10.30 1.15 -22.38
N LEU A 376 -11.31 1.36 -21.50
CA LEU A 376 -11.68 2.71 -21.03
C LEU A 376 -10.51 3.42 -20.32
N LEU A 377 -9.71 2.70 -19.51
CA LEU A 377 -8.52 3.29 -18.89
C LEU A 377 -7.46 3.69 -19.91
N LYS A 378 -7.27 2.89 -20.98
CA LYS A 378 -6.35 3.24 -22.07
C LYS A 378 -6.81 4.47 -22.83
N ASP A 379 -8.10 4.55 -23.15
CA ASP A 379 -8.69 5.70 -23.82
C ASP A 379 -8.56 6.96 -22.95
N LEU A 380 -8.78 6.84 -21.66
CA LEU A 380 -8.58 7.92 -20.70
C LEU A 380 -7.12 8.40 -20.66
N LYS A 381 -6.16 7.49 -20.55
CA LYS A 381 -4.73 7.85 -20.60
C LYS A 381 -4.38 8.56 -21.91
N LYS A 382 -4.85 8.03 -23.04
CA LYS A 382 -4.63 8.64 -24.36
C LYS A 382 -5.27 10.03 -24.49
N LEU A 383 -6.41 10.23 -23.85
CA LEU A 383 -7.09 11.54 -23.84
C LEU A 383 -6.29 12.57 -23.02
N TRP A 384 -5.80 12.17 -21.82
CA TRP A 384 -5.04 13.04 -20.93
C TRP A 384 -3.62 13.30 -21.43
N ASP A 385 -2.99 12.29 -22.02
CA ASP A 385 -1.58 12.34 -22.40
C ASP A 385 -1.31 11.62 -23.73
N PRO A 386 -1.79 12.20 -24.85
CA PRO A 386 -1.71 11.57 -26.16
C PRO A 386 -0.28 11.29 -26.63
N ASN A 387 0.70 12.01 -26.10
CA ASN A 387 2.11 11.90 -26.47
C ASN A 387 2.96 11.12 -25.45
N ASN A 388 2.34 10.52 -24.43
CA ASN A 388 3.03 9.80 -23.36
C ASN A 388 4.17 10.61 -22.69
N VAL A 389 3.90 11.87 -22.38
CA VAL A 389 4.86 12.78 -21.72
C VAL A 389 5.03 12.41 -20.25
N PHE A 390 3.96 11.91 -19.60
CA PHE A 390 3.92 11.61 -18.16
C PHE A 390 4.05 10.13 -17.89
N ASN A 391 5.01 9.75 -17.06
CA ASN A 391 5.24 8.44 -16.44
C ASN A 391 4.64 7.23 -17.21
N ALA A 392 4.97 7.10 -18.49
CA ALA A 392 4.46 6.05 -19.37
C ALA A 392 4.67 4.62 -18.79
N ASN A 393 3.87 3.67 -19.25
CA ASN A 393 3.92 2.27 -18.86
C ASN A 393 3.65 2.04 -17.35
N LYS A 394 2.73 2.82 -16.80
CA LYS A 394 2.13 2.62 -15.49
C LYS A 394 0.61 2.62 -15.65
N ILE A 395 -0.07 1.79 -14.88
CA ILE A 395 -1.52 1.58 -14.91
C ILE A 395 -1.98 0.95 -16.24
N VAL A 396 -1.64 1.56 -17.35
CA VAL A 396 -1.92 1.01 -18.69
C VAL A 396 -0.62 0.73 -19.45
N ASP A 397 -0.67 -0.27 -20.33
CA ASP A 397 0.45 -0.71 -21.16
C ASP A 397 1.73 -1.01 -20.33
N THR A 398 1.55 -1.55 -19.16
CA THR A 398 2.63 -1.96 -18.26
C THR A 398 3.38 -3.17 -18.83
N PRO A 399 4.73 -3.19 -18.74
CA PRO A 399 5.49 -4.36 -19.14
C PRO A 399 5.24 -5.53 -18.17
N PRO A 400 5.57 -6.76 -18.57
CA PRO A 400 5.48 -7.93 -17.68
C PRO A 400 6.15 -7.69 -16.34
N MET A 401 5.54 -8.17 -15.26
CA MET A 401 5.99 -7.92 -13.89
C MET A 401 7.37 -8.46 -13.56
N ASP A 402 7.78 -9.49 -14.26
CA ASP A 402 9.05 -10.20 -14.09
C ASP A 402 10.15 -9.73 -15.06
N GLU A 403 9.93 -8.65 -15.80
CA GLU A 403 10.94 -7.94 -16.55
C GLU A 403 11.59 -6.82 -15.71
N PHE A 404 12.81 -6.46 -16.07
CA PHE A 404 13.61 -5.39 -15.41
C PHE A 404 13.78 -5.59 -13.89
N LEU A 405 13.83 -6.83 -13.44
CA LEU A 405 14.13 -7.15 -12.05
C LEU A 405 15.55 -6.69 -11.68
N ARG A 406 15.80 -6.53 -10.38
CA ARG A 406 17.13 -6.18 -9.86
C ARG A 406 18.18 -7.25 -10.15
N TYR A 407 17.76 -8.49 -10.19
CA TYR A 407 18.61 -9.67 -10.38
C TYR A 407 18.36 -10.29 -11.75
N THR A 408 19.42 -10.90 -12.30
CA THR A 408 19.34 -11.71 -13.53
C THR A 408 19.25 -13.20 -13.11
N PRO A 409 18.27 -13.95 -13.58
CA PRO A 409 18.18 -15.38 -13.29
C PRO A 409 19.45 -16.14 -13.69
N GLY A 410 19.93 -17.05 -12.82
CA GLY A 410 21.20 -17.74 -12.97
C GLY A 410 22.42 -16.96 -12.47
N GLN A 411 22.22 -15.74 -11.96
CA GLN A 411 23.28 -14.93 -11.40
C GLN A 411 23.89 -15.60 -10.16
N GLN A 412 25.19 -15.82 -10.21
CA GLN A 412 25.94 -16.27 -9.03
C GLN A 412 26.31 -15.06 -8.18
N THR A 413 26.15 -15.15 -6.86
CA THR A 413 26.65 -14.14 -5.93
C THR A 413 28.15 -14.29 -5.79
N PRO A 414 28.98 -13.32 -6.26
CA PRO A 414 30.42 -13.41 -6.13
C PRO A 414 30.83 -13.41 -4.65
N LYS A 415 31.79 -14.27 -4.30
CA LYS A 415 32.37 -14.32 -2.96
C LYS A 415 33.63 -13.46 -2.92
N PHE A 416 33.78 -12.69 -1.84
CA PHE A 416 34.94 -11.81 -1.63
C PHE A 416 35.62 -12.15 -0.32
N GLU A 417 36.93 -12.31 -0.37
CA GLU A 417 37.74 -12.31 0.85
C GLU A 417 37.82 -10.88 1.40
N THR A 418 37.38 -10.72 2.64
CA THR A 418 37.40 -9.45 3.34
C THR A 418 38.05 -9.59 4.70
N MET A 419 38.54 -8.46 5.26
CA MET A 419 39.05 -8.44 6.64
C MET A 419 37.92 -8.63 7.67
N PHE A 420 36.67 -8.32 7.31
CA PHE A 420 35.53 -8.49 8.17
C PHE A 420 34.97 -9.90 8.08
N ARG A 421 34.58 -10.46 9.22
CA ARG A 421 33.94 -11.77 9.30
C ARG A 421 32.43 -11.58 9.31
N PHE A 422 31.79 -11.95 8.22
CA PHE A 422 30.33 -12.00 8.14
C PHE A 422 29.87 -13.40 8.54
N LYS A 423 28.90 -13.47 9.46
CA LYS A 423 28.30 -14.73 9.85
C LYS A 423 27.26 -15.13 8.77
N ASP A 424 27.35 -16.37 8.29
CA ASP A 424 26.36 -16.99 7.39
C ASP A 424 26.12 -16.27 6.06
N GLN A 425 26.95 -15.29 5.68
CA GLN A 425 26.82 -14.53 4.43
C GLN A 425 28.12 -13.83 4.07
N ASP A 426 28.20 -13.28 2.86
CA ASP A 426 29.33 -12.42 2.47
C ASP A 426 28.95 -10.93 2.48
N ILE A 427 29.89 -10.07 2.09
CA ILE A 427 29.71 -8.61 2.08
C ILE A 427 28.56 -8.17 1.15
N LEU A 428 28.32 -8.91 0.06
CA LEU A 428 27.26 -8.58 -0.88
C LEU A 428 25.89 -8.91 -0.32
N GLN A 429 25.74 -10.12 0.16
CA GLN A 429 24.50 -10.59 0.77
C GLN A 429 24.14 -9.69 1.97
N HIS A 430 25.16 -9.24 2.73
CA HIS A 430 24.96 -8.27 3.80
C HIS A 430 24.48 -6.90 3.25
N ALA A 431 25.06 -6.40 2.18
CA ALA A 431 24.60 -5.16 1.54
C ALA A 431 23.19 -5.29 0.95
N GLU A 432 22.79 -6.48 0.51
CA GLU A 432 21.45 -6.77 -0.03
C GLU A 432 20.35 -6.80 1.05
N GLN A 433 20.69 -6.78 2.33
CA GLN A 433 19.73 -6.61 3.43
C GLN A 433 19.16 -5.18 3.54
N CYS A 434 19.63 -4.24 2.70
CA CYS A 434 19.08 -2.88 2.66
C CYS A 434 17.60 -2.90 2.21
N ASN A 435 16.71 -2.51 3.12
CA ASN A 435 15.25 -2.43 2.88
C ASN A 435 14.82 -1.20 2.07
N GLY A 436 15.74 -0.29 1.74
CA GLY A 436 15.44 0.91 0.95
C GLY A 436 14.71 2.03 1.69
N SER A 437 14.47 1.92 3.00
CA SER A 437 13.74 2.93 3.81
C SER A 437 14.32 4.35 3.69
N GLY A 438 15.61 4.48 3.41
CA GLY A 438 16.29 5.77 3.37
C GLY A 438 16.59 6.37 4.75
N ASP A 439 16.44 5.62 5.83
CA ASP A 439 16.77 6.05 7.19
C ASP A 439 18.21 6.51 7.35
N CYS A 440 19.11 6.00 6.50
CA CYS A 440 20.49 6.50 6.42
C CYS A 440 20.59 7.98 5.99
N ARG A 441 19.51 8.60 5.50
CA ARG A 441 19.41 10.02 5.16
C ARG A 441 18.66 10.86 6.20
N LYS A 442 18.31 10.31 7.35
CA LYS A 442 17.67 11.08 8.42
C LYS A 442 18.56 12.26 8.81
N SER A 443 17.95 13.42 8.97
CA SER A 443 18.62 14.64 9.44
C SER A 443 18.51 14.75 10.95
N HIS A 444 19.28 15.68 11.54
CA HIS A 444 19.18 15.99 12.97
C HIS A 444 17.77 16.45 13.40
N LEU A 445 16.97 16.95 12.46
CA LEU A 445 15.58 17.39 12.71
C LEU A 445 14.62 16.23 12.99
N SER A 446 14.93 15.03 12.51
CA SER A 446 14.11 13.83 12.72
C SER A 446 14.55 12.96 13.89
N GLY A 447 15.52 13.43 14.67
CA GLY A 447 16.12 12.70 15.80
C GLY A 447 17.01 11.53 15.37
N GLY A 448 18.09 11.32 16.12
CA GLY A 448 19.04 10.25 15.88
C GLY A 448 19.85 10.41 14.58
N THR A 449 20.83 9.54 14.38
CA THR A 449 21.57 9.46 13.12
C THR A 449 21.96 8.01 12.84
N MET A 450 21.64 7.53 11.64
CA MET A 450 22.10 6.21 11.19
C MET A 450 23.41 6.31 10.42
N CYS A 451 23.65 7.40 9.70
CA CYS A 451 24.83 7.57 8.86
C CYS A 451 25.58 8.88 9.17
N PRO A 452 26.68 8.82 9.95
CA PRO A 452 27.49 9.99 10.27
C PRO A 452 28.03 10.72 9.03
N SER A 453 28.40 9.98 7.99
CA SER A 453 28.92 10.57 6.75
C SER A 453 27.87 11.45 6.07
N TYR A 454 26.62 10.99 5.98
CA TYR A 454 25.52 11.81 5.43
C TYR A 454 25.23 13.01 6.32
N MET A 455 25.27 12.84 7.63
CA MET A 455 25.07 13.95 8.56
C MET A 455 26.09 15.07 8.36
N ALA A 456 27.33 14.71 8.08
CA ALA A 456 28.42 15.66 7.83
C ALA A 456 28.29 16.34 6.45
N THR A 457 28.04 15.57 5.39
CA THR A 457 28.12 16.08 4.00
C THR A 457 26.78 16.48 3.42
N LYS A 458 25.65 15.96 3.92
CA LYS A 458 24.30 16.05 3.36
C LYS A 458 24.22 15.56 1.91
N SER A 459 25.20 14.82 1.46
CA SER A 459 25.28 14.27 0.11
C SER A 459 24.83 12.82 0.09
N GLU A 460 23.91 12.48 -0.81
CA GLU A 460 23.40 11.11 -0.96
C GLU A 460 24.52 10.11 -1.32
N LYS A 461 25.54 10.52 -2.07
CA LYS A 461 26.70 9.66 -2.42
C LYS A 461 27.46 9.14 -1.20
N ASP A 462 27.35 9.82 -0.07
CA ASP A 462 28.06 9.47 1.17
C ASP A 462 27.19 8.65 2.15
N THR A 463 25.94 8.33 1.73
CA THR A 463 25.06 7.47 2.55
C THR A 463 25.51 6.03 2.55
N THR A 464 25.08 5.28 3.56
CA THR A 464 25.26 3.82 3.61
C THR A 464 24.61 3.15 2.39
N ARG A 465 23.41 3.61 1.97
CA ARG A 465 22.71 3.13 0.79
C ARG A 465 23.48 3.35 -0.51
N ALA A 466 24.12 4.51 -0.66
CA ALA A 466 24.93 4.79 -1.86
C ALA A 466 26.17 3.91 -1.93
N ARG A 467 26.80 3.63 -0.77
CA ARG A 467 27.94 2.70 -0.70
C ARG A 467 27.54 1.28 -1.05
N GLU A 468 26.38 0.82 -0.56
CA GLU A 468 25.80 -0.46 -0.94
C GLU A 468 25.56 -0.53 -2.46
N ARG A 469 24.93 0.48 -3.08
CA ARG A 469 24.74 0.53 -4.53
C ARG A 469 26.05 0.51 -5.30
N ASN A 470 27.08 1.19 -4.81
CA ASN A 470 28.39 1.19 -5.43
C ASN A 470 29.08 -0.17 -5.32
N ALA A 471 28.95 -0.85 -4.18
CA ALA A 471 29.44 -2.22 -4.01
C ALA A 471 28.80 -3.17 -5.04
N ARG A 472 27.48 -3.10 -5.22
CA ARG A 472 26.77 -3.89 -6.25
C ARG A 472 27.20 -3.55 -7.68
N ARG A 473 27.35 -2.27 -8.03
CA ARG A 473 27.72 -1.81 -9.38
C ARG A 473 29.15 -2.15 -9.78
N SER A 474 30.12 -2.05 -8.86
CA SER A 474 31.51 -2.37 -9.16
C SER A 474 31.70 -3.83 -9.53
N GLN A 475 30.75 -4.67 -9.18
CA GLN A 475 30.78 -6.12 -9.41
C GLN A 475 30.11 -6.52 -10.72
N SER A 476 29.05 -5.82 -11.15
CA SER A 476 28.41 -6.08 -12.45
C SER A 476 29.32 -5.69 -13.62
N THR A 477 30.35 -4.86 -13.41
CA THR A 477 31.24 -4.33 -14.44
C THR A 477 32.66 -4.92 -14.40
N GLY A 478 32.99 -5.77 -13.41
CA GLY A 478 34.34 -6.37 -13.27
C GLY A 478 35.47 -5.36 -13.07
N ARG A 479 35.17 -4.08 -12.83
CA ARG A 479 36.18 -3.02 -12.63
C ARG A 479 36.09 -2.44 -11.23
N PRO A 480 37.13 -2.56 -10.39
CA PRO A 480 37.20 -1.76 -9.18
C PRO A 480 37.32 -0.28 -9.59
N LYS A 481 36.35 0.53 -9.25
CA LYS A 481 36.52 1.96 -9.31
C LYS A 481 37.33 2.40 -8.10
N ARG A 482 38.48 3.03 -8.38
CA ARG A 482 39.32 3.70 -7.41
C ARG A 482 38.62 4.83 -6.67
#